data_c77541a827621e988a91ee6a32cde104
#
_entry.id   c77541a827621e988a91ee6a32cde104
#
_cell.length_a   1.000
_cell.length_b   1.000
_cell.length_c   1.000
_cell.angle_alpha   90.00
_cell.angle_beta   90.00
_cell.angle_gamma   90.00
#
_symmetry.space_group_name_H-M   'P 1'
#
loop_
_entity.id
_entity.type
_entity.pdbx_description
1 polymer ?
#
loop_
_entity_poly.entity_id
_entity_poly.type
_entity_poly.pdbx_seq_one_letter_code
_entity_poly.pdbx_strand_id
1 'polypeptide(L)'
;MNVQIQSVKFDASKQFLDFSQKKMDRLDRFVDERAGDVEVVLRLDPDSEKGNKVVVISLHVPGSDIRVEERAFTFEEAIDNSMDIIKRQLEKAKAKFEK
;
A
#
# COMPACT_ATOMS: atom_id res chain seq x y z
N MET A 1 -3.26 -12.51 -5.69
CA MET A 1 -2.49 -11.64 -4.78
C MET A 1 -3.13 -11.68 -3.40
N ASN A 2 -2.39 -12.01 -2.38
CA ASN A 2 -2.87 -11.99 -1.00
C ASN A 2 -2.54 -10.67 -0.35
N VAL A 3 -3.49 -10.14 0.41
CA VAL A 3 -3.32 -8.87 1.11
C VAL A 3 -3.27 -9.12 2.61
N GLN A 4 -2.21 -8.64 3.25
CA GLN A 4 -2.05 -8.72 4.70
C GLN A 4 -1.99 -7.29 5.25
N ILE A 5 -2.84 -7.00 6.23
CA ILE A 5 -2.91 -5.67 6.84
C ILE A 5 -2.59 -5.82 8.33
N GLN A 6 -1.59 -5.08 8.79
CA GLN A 6 -1.14 -5.11 10.17
C GLN A 6 -1.20 -3.71 10.77
N SER A 7 -1.80 -3.59 11.95
CA SER A 7 -1.76 -2.35 12.74
C SER A 7 -0.73 -2.50 13.86
N VAL A 8 0.12 -1.50 14.02
CA VAL A 8 1.17 -1.52 15.05
C VAL A 8 0.73 -0.65 16.21
N LYS A 9 0.57 -1.27 17.39
CA LYS A 9 0.24 -0.62 18.66
C LYS A 9 -1.12 0.07 18.70
N PHE A 10 -2.06 -0.33 17.83
CA PHE A 10 -3.45 0.12 17.91
C PHE A 10 -4.34 -0.87 17.17
N ASP A 11 -5.64 -0.79 17.41
CA ASP A 11 -6.61 -1.64 16.72
C ASP A 11 -7.32 -0.83 15.63
N ALA A 12 -7.17 -1.24 14.39
CA ALA A 12 -7.88 -0.61 13.28
C ALA A 12 -9.34 -1.03 13.30
N SER A 13 -10.26 -0.11 12.97
CA SER A 13 -11.67 -0.44 12.89
C SER A 13 -11.94 -1.40 11.74
N LYS A 14 -13.03 -2.17 11.87
CA LYS A 14 -13.44 -3.06 10.79
C LYS A 14 -13.74 -2.29 9.51
N GLN A 15 -14.37 -1.13 9.63
CA GLN A 15 -14.67 -0.27 8.48
C GLN A 15 -13.39 0.16 7.76
N PHE A 16 -12.36 0.49 8.52
CA PHE A 16 -11.08 0.88 7.95
C PHE A 16 -10.37 -0.31 7.29
N LEU A 17 -10.41 -1.47 7.93
CA LEU A 17 -9.83 -2.68 7.34
C LEU A 17 -10.52 -3.05 6.04
N ASP A 18 -11.85 -2.93 5.98
CA ASP A 18 -12.61 -3.17 4.75
C ASP A 18 -12.25 -2.17 3.66
N PHE A 19 -12.11 -0.91 4.01
CA PHE A 19 -11.67 0.16 3.10
C PHE A 19 -10.30 -0.18 2.51
N SER A 20 -9.35 -0.55 3.37
CA SER A 20 -7.98 -0.87 2.96
C SER A 20 -7.97 -2.09 2.03
N GLN A 21 -8.74 -3.11 2.37
CA GLN A 21 -8.85 -4.33 1.57
C GLN A 21 -9.37 -4.02 0.16
N LYS A 22 -10.40 -3.20 0.07
CA LYS A 22 -10.97 -2.80 -1.23
C LYS A 22 -9.97 -2.03 -2.08
N LYS A 23 -9.20 -1.15 -1.45
CA LYS A 23 -8.17 -0.38 -2.16
C LYS A 23 -7.07 -1.31 -2.68
N MET A 24 -6.63 -2.26 -1.85
CA MET A 24 -5.58 -3.21 -2.26
C MET A 24 -6.10 -4.14 -3.36
N ASP A 25 -7.37 -4.56 -3.29
CA ASP A 25 -7.96 -5.42 -4.31
C ASP A 25 -7.95 -4.77 -5.70
N ARG A 26 -7.99 -3.44 -5.77
CA ARG A 26 -7.89 -2.72 -7.04
C ARG A 26 -6.53 -2.89 -7.71
N LEU A 27 -5.51 -3.23 -6.94
CA LEU A 27 -4.17 -3.48 -7.50
C LEU A 27 -4.15 -4.71 -8.40
N ASP A 28 -5.07 -5.65 -8.24
CA ASP A 28 -5.13 -6.84 -9.09
C ASP A 28 -5.27 -6.48 -10.58
N ARG A 29 -5.82 -5.30 -10.88
CA ARG A 29 -5.94 -4.82 -12.26
C ARG A 29 -4.61 -4.41 -12.88
N PHE A 30 -3.61 -4.14 -12.05
CA PHE A 30 -2.32 -3.62 -12.49
C PHE A 30 -1.20 -4.63 -12.36
N VAL A 31 -1.48 -5.82 -11.81
CA VAL A 31 -0.50 -6.88 -11.61
C VAL A 31 -0.97 -8.14 -12.29
N ASP A 32 -0.03 -9.00 -12.66
CA ASP A 32 -0.38 -10.31 -13.22
C ASP A 32 -0.29 -11.39 -12.13
N GLU A 33 -0.51 -12.65 -12.54
CA GLU A 33 -0.52 -13.78 -11.63
C GLU A 33 0.81 -14.03 -10.93
N ARG A 34 1.89 -13.44 -11.42
CA ARG A 34 3.22 -13.60 -10.84
C ARG A 34 3.47 -12.64 -9.68
N ALA A 35 2.58 -11.70 -9.45
CA ALA A 35 2.72 -10.79 -8.32
C ALA A 35 2.59 -11.56 -7.01
N GLY A 36 3.45 -11.24 -6.06
CA GLY A 36 3.42 -11.84 -4.73
C GLY A 36 2.41 -11.13 -3.83
N ASP A 37 2.61 -11.33 -2.52
CA ASP A 37 1.71 -10.76 -1.53
C ASP A 37 1.91 -9.26 -1.38
N VAL A 38 0.83 -8.59 -0.98
CA VAL A 38 0.87 -7.19 -0.57
C VAL A 38 0.82 -7.12 0.95
N GLU A 39 1.76 -6.42 1.54
CA GLU A 39 1.77 -6.17 2.98
C GLU A 39 1.49 -4.69 3.21
N VAL A 40 0.53 -4.42 4.10
CA VAL A 40 0.17 -3.06 4.51
C VAL A 40 0.42 -2.94 6.00
N VAL A 41 1.27 -2.01 6.38
CA VAL A 41 1.55 -1.74 7.79
C VAL A 41 1.01 -0.35 8.12
N LEU A 42 0.17 -0.30 9.14
CA LEU A 42 -0.43 0.93 9.65
C LEU A 42 0.23 1.29 10.97
N ARG A 43 0.74 2.51 11.06
CA ARG A 43 1.52 2.93 12.22
C ARG A 43 1.14 4.35 12.62
N LEU A 44 1.20 4.63 13.91
CA LEU A 44 1.01 5.99 14.43
C LEU A 44 2.38 6.61 14.74
N ASP A 45 2.55 7.86 14.33
CA ASP A 45 3.77 8.62 14.63
C ASP A 45 3.32 9.96 15.27
N PRO A 46 3.12 9.99 16.58
CA PRO A 46 2.51 11.16 17.24
C PRO A 46 3.35 12.44 17.18
N ASP A 47 4.64 12.31 16.92
CA ASP A 47 5.55 13.47 16.94
C ASP A 47 5.72 14.13 15.57
N SER A 48 5.01 13.69 14.55
CA SER A 48 5.18 14.23 13.21
C SER A 48 4.28 15.44 12.96
N GLU A 49 4.86 16.51 12.46
CA GLU A 49 4.12 17.71 12.04
C GLU A 49 3.42 17.53 10.68
N LYS A 50 3.86 16.55 9.88
CA LYS A 50 3.35 16.31 8.52
C LYS A 50 2.25 15.27 8.45
N GLY A 51 1.80 14.81 9.59
CA GLY A 51 0.78 13.79 9.70
C GLY A 51 1.21 12.69 10.64
N ASN A 52 0.29 12.24 11.47
CA ASN A 52 0.57 11.23 12.50
C ASN A 52 0.17 9.81 12.08
N LYS A 53 -0.40 9.66 10.89
CA LYS A 53 -0.80 8.35 10.36
C LYS A 53 0.18 7.95 9.27
N VAL A 54 0.85 6.81 9.45
CA VAL A 54 1.85 6.30 8.51
C VAL A 54 1.37 4.99 7.94
N VAL A 55 1.45 4.86 6.62
CA VAL A 55 1.13 3.64 5.90
C VAL A 55 2.37 3.19 5.13
N VAL A 56 2.76 1.92 5.30
CA VAL A 56 3.83 1.33 4.51
C VAL A 56 3.24 0.17 3.73
N ILE A 57 3.35 0.23 2.41
CA ILE A 57 2.85 -0.81 1.53
C ILE A 57 4.02 -1.43 0.79
N SER A 58 4.15 -2.75 0.89
CA SER A 58 5.18 -3.52 0.20
C SER A 58 4.50 -4.51 -0.74
N LEU A 59 4.95 -4.52 -1.99
CA LEU A 59 4.40 -5.38 -3.03
C LEU A 59 5.55 -6.02 -3.80
N HIS A 60 5.51 -7.34 -3.93
CA HIS A 60 6.50 -8.08 -4.71
C HIS A 60 5.96 -8.32 -6.12
N VAL A 61 6.70 -7.83 -7.12
CA VAL A 61 6.40 -8.10 -8.52
C VAL A 61 7.64 -8.72 -9.18
N PRO A 62 7.49 -9.45 -10.29
CA PRO A 62 8.65 -10.08 -10.94
C PRO A 62 9.73 -9.06 -11.27
N GLY A 63 10.93 -9.32 -10.77
CA GLY A 63 12.10 -8.49 -11.05
C GLY A 63 12.18 -7.19 -10.27
N SER A 64 11.22 -6.92 -9.39
CA SER A 64 11.23 -5.66 -8.63
C SER A 64 10.40 -5.79 -7.36
N ASP A 65 10.84 -5.11 -6.31
CA ASP A 65 10.04 -4.96 -5.11
C ASP A 65 9.62 -3.49 -5.02
N ILE A 66 8.34 -3.28 -4.78
CA ILE A 66 7.79 -1.93 -4.62
C ILE A 66 7.49 -1.72 -3.14
N ARG A 67 8.04 -0.66 -2.58
CA ARG A 67 7.78 -0.27 -1.20
C ARG A 67 7.48 1.22 -1.16
N VAL A 68 6.33 1.56 -0.61
CA VAL A 68 5.88 2.95 -0.51
C VAL A 68 5.55 3.25 0.94
N GLU A 69 6.09 4.35 1.47
CA GLU A 69 5.76 4.85 2.79
C GLU A 69 5.16 6.24 2.62
N GLU A 70 3.96 6.42 3.13
CA GLU A 70 3.26 7.70 3.09
C GLU A 70 2.72 8.04 4.46
N ARG A 71 2.67 9.33 4.74
CA ARG A 71 2.07 9.83 5.97
C ARG A 71 1.07 10.93 5.68
N ALA A 72 0.04 10.98 6.50
CA ALA A 72 -1.02 11.97 6.37
C ALA A 72 -1.69 12.13 7.73
N PHE A 73 -2.71 12.97 7.80
CA PHE A 73 -3.46 13.13 9.03
C PHE A 73 -4.57 12.10 9.20
N THR A 74 -4.90 11.37 8.12
CA THR A 74 -5.80 10.22 8.18
C THR A 74 -5.18 9.06 7.43
N PHE A 75 -5.54 7.83 7.82
CA PHE A 75 -5.06 6.64 7.13
C PHE A 75 -5.64 6.55 5.71
N GLU A 76 -6.88 7.01 5.52
CA GLU A 76 -7.52 7.00 4.20
C GLU A 76 -6.72 7.83 3.20
N GLU A 77 -6.31 9.03 3.60
CA GLU A 77 -5.50 9.90 2.77
C GLU A 77 -4.13 9.28 2.48
N ALA A 78 -3.49 8.72 3.51
CA ALA A 78 -2.19 8.06 3.33
C ALA A 78 -2.27 6.89 2.36
N ILE A 79 -3.33 6.09 2.45
CA ILE A 79 -3.55 4.97 1.53
C ILE A 79 -3.79 5.47 0.10
N ASP A 80 -4.64 6.47 -0.08
CA ASP A 80 -4.91 7.01 -1.42
C ASP A 80 -3.65 7.56 -2.07
N ASN A 81 -2.83 8.30 -1.31
CA ASN A 81 -1.55 8.80 -1.81
C ASN A 81 -0.61 7.65 -2.18
N SER A 82 -0.56 6.62 -1.34
CA SER A 82 0.27 5.44 -1.60
C SER A 82 -0.17 4.72 -2.87
N MET A 83 -1.47 4.59 -3.09
CA MET A 83 -2.01 3.92 -4.28
C MET A 83 -1.57 4.61 -5.57
N ASP A 84 -1.58 5.94 -5.60
CA ASP A 84 -1.13 6.68 -6.77
C ASP A 84 0.33 6.42 -7.09
N ILE A 85 1.17 6.36 -6.05
CA ILE A 85 2.60 6.09 -6.21
C ILE A 85 2.82 4.65 -6.70
N ILE A 86 2.10 3.69 -6.10
CA ILE A 86 2.22 2.28 -6.47
C ILE A 86 1.85 2.08 -7.94
N LYS A 87 0.75 2.69 -8.39
CA LYS A 87 0.32 2.58 -9.79
C LYS A 87 1.40 3.06 -10.74
N ARG A 88 2.03 4.19 -10.44
CA ARG A 88 3.12 4.72 -11.27
C ARG A 88 4.33 3.78 -11.30
N GLN A 89 4.68 3.21 -10.15
CA GLN A 89 5.80 2.28 -10.08
C GLN A 89 5.49 0.97 -10.81
N LEU A 90 4.26 0.49 -10.75
CA LEU A 90 3.84 -0.69 -11.48
C LEU A 90 3.92 -0.47 -12.99
N GLU A 91 3.50 0.69 -13.47
CA GLU A 91 3.62 1.04 -14.89
C GLU A 91 5.07 1.04 -15.35
N LYS A 92 5.97 1.57 -14.53
CA LYS A 92 7.40 1.57 -14.85
C LYS A 92 7.98 0.16 -14.87
N ALA A 93 7.60 -0.67 -13.89
CA ALA A 93 8.07 -2.05 -13.82
C ALA A 93 7.56 -2.85 -15.03
N LYS A 94 6.30 -2.67 -15.39
CA LYS A 94 5.70 -3.32 -16.55
C LYS A 94 6.41 -2.92 -17.85
N ALA A 95 6.72 -1.65 -18.01
CA ALA A 95 7.43 -1.16 -19.20
C ALA A 95 8.81 -1.80 -19.34
N LYS A 96 9.50 -2.08 -18.23
CA LYS A 96 10.80 -2.76 -18.27
C LYS A 96 10.70 -4.20 -18.75
N PHE A 97 9.58 -4.88 -18.47
CA PHE A 97 9.39 -6.27 -18.84
C PHE A 97 8.83 -6.47 -20.24
N GLU A 98 8.22 -5.46 -20.81
CA GLU A 98 7.57 -5.55 -22.12
C GLU A 98 8.49 -5.18 -23.29
N LYS A 99 9.77 -5.03 -23.04
CA LYS A 99 10.73 -4.77 -24.12
C LYS A 99 11.03 -6.01 -24.96
#